data_2c8549894abca7bad614697189819ed0
#
_entry.id   2c8549894abca7bad614697189819ed0
#
_cell.length_a   1.000
_cell.length_b   1.000
_cell.length_c   1.000
_cell.angle_alpha   90.00
_cell.angle_beta   90.00
_cell.angle_gamma   90.00
#
_symmetry.space_group_name_H-M   'P 1'
#
loop_
_entity.id
_entity.type
_entity.pdbx_description
1 polymer ?
#
loop_
_entity_poly.entity_id
_entity_poly.type
_entity_poly.pdbx_seq_one_letter_code
_entity_poly.pdbx_strand_id
1 'polypeptide(L)'
;MAAAVAVMAVGSTLVVQGLSSQAAAPKDFTGQGSGQTPVKTEQGKTTLTVKEGLRLSDILKQLSTATRKPVEEFRRAAKDGRALGLPAYAKGRLEGFAFPSTYEVSPTSSPDEILAAMVTRFNRAAEDHDLVDGAKRAGRTPLEILTVAGIVQSEALNKRDMPKIARVIYNRLNHTPEMKLELDSTVLYGMGKYGIRASNEDLKSRSRYNTYARPGLPPGPICNPGGDAIEAALKPAAGPWPFFVRTDPKRGITKFADSESEFAKLVEEFNENRRTG
;
A
#
# COMPACT_ATOMS: atom_id res chain seq x y z
N MET A 1 -5.62 -31.12 -12.64
CA MET A 1 -4.39 -30.77 -11.91
C MET A 1 -4.26 -29.25 -12.04
N ALA A 2 -4.64 -28.51 -11.01
CA ALA A 2 -4.52 -27.04 -11.00
C ALA A 2 -3.07 -26.71 -10.67
N ALA A 3 -2.32 -26.23 -11.66
CA ALA A 3 -1.01 -25.64 -11.42
C ALA A 3 -1.22 -24.32 -10.66
N ALA A 4 -0.80 -24.29 -9.41
CA ALA A 4 -0.72 -23.04 -8.64
C ALA A 4 0.37 -22.17 -9.29
N VAL A 5 -0.05 -21.21 -10.10
CA VAL A 5 0.83 -20.18 -10.63
C VAL A 5 0.89 -19.09 -9.59
N ALA A 6 1.73 -19.32 -8.59
CA ALA A 6 2.14 -18.30 -7.66
C ALA A 6 2.81 -17.16 -8.45
N VAL A 7 2.62 -15.91 -8.01
CA VAL A 7 3.56 -14.82 -8.32
C VAL A 7 4.88 -15.23 -7.67
N MET A 8 5.62 -16.07 -8.41
CA MET A 8 6.74 -16.84 -7.88
C MET A 8 7.91 -15.93 -7.58
N ALA A 9 8.18 -15.85 -6.34
CA ALA A 9 9.50 -15.70 -5.85
C ALA A 9 10.10 -17.10 -5.60
N VAL A 10 10.91 -17.62 -6.49
CA VAL A 10 11.63 -18.89 -6.33
C VAL A 10 12.64 -18.75 -5.20
N GLY A 11 12.47 -19.57 -4.14
CA GLY A 11 13.39 -19.66 -3.03
C GLY A 11 14.60 -20.53 -3.39
N SER A 12 15.79 -19.96 -3.30
CA SER A 12 17.02 -20.70 -3.08
C SER A 12 17.54 -20.34 -1.70
N THR A 13 17.61 -21.33 -0.83
CA THR A 13 18.22 -21.26 0.49
C THR A 13 19.73 -21.07 0.30
N LEU A 14 20.26 -19.91 0.67
CA LEU A 14 21.69 -19.71 0.87
C LEU A 14 21.91 -19.48 2.36
N VAL A 15 22.57 -20.45 2.96
CA VAL A 15 23.19 -20.35 4.30
C VAL A 15 24.27 -19.29 4.22
N VAL A 16 24.12 -18.19 4.93
CA VAL A 16 25.19 -17.21 5.13
C VAL A 16 25.80 -17.47 6.48
N GLN A 17 27.01 -18.06 6.44
CA GLN A 17 27.94 -18.05 7.57
C GLN A 17 28.42 -16.61 7.80
N GLY A 18 28.46 -16.21 9.07
CA GLY A 18 28.89 -14.89 9.48
C GLY A 18 30.36 -14.62 9.19
N LEU A 19 30.63 -13.41 8.79
CA LEU A 19 31.91 -12.75 8.91
C LEU A 19 31.67 -11.33 9.42
N SER A 20 32.08 -11.13 10.66
CA SER A 20 32.24 -9.81 11.26
C SER A 20 33.39 -9.09 10.59
N SER A 21 33.16 -7.93 10.03
CA SER A 21 34.23 -7.00 9.65
C SER A 21 33.85 -5.61 10.13
N GLN A 22 34.62 -5.12 11.09
CA GLN A 22 34.68 -3.73 11.50
C GLN A 22 35.23 -2.92 10.31
N ALA A 23 34.51 -1.89 9.90
CA ALA A 23 35.05 -0.88 9.00
C ALA A 23 34.90 0.51 9.66
N ALA A 24 36.03 1.20 9.70
CA ALA A 24 36.28 2.48 10.31
C ALA A 24 35.47 3.62 9.66
N ALA A 25 35.16 4.62 10.47
CA ALA A 25 34.57 5.89 10.05
C ALA A 25 35.50 6.70 9.13
N PRO A 26 35.00 7.33 8.06
CA PRO A 26 35.72 8.37 7.38
C PRO A 26 35.45 9.74 8.03
N LYS A 27 36.52 10.51 8.11
CA LYS A 27 36.61 11.88 8.61
C LYS A 27 35.95 12.89 7.67
N ASP A 28 35.39 13.91 8.30
CA ASP A 28 35.15 15.29 7.89
C ASP A 28 35.18 15.65 6.39
N PHE A 29 34.01 15.96 5.87
CA PHE A 29 33.87 16.84 4.72
C PHE A 29 33.02 18.06 5.10
N THR A 30 33.70 19.20 5.34
CA THR A 30 33.08 20.52 5.48
C THR A 30 32.61 21.00 4.12
N GLY A 31 31.33 20.93 3.84
CA GLY A 31 30.65 21.51 2.69
C GLY A 31 29.49 22.37 3.16
N GLN A 32 29.61 23.70 3.02
CA GLN A 32 28.53 24.66 3.18
C GLN A 32 27.39 24.30 2.24
N GLY A 33 26.24 23.96 2.79
CA GLY A 33 24.99 23.75 2.07
C GLY A 33 23.85 24.36 2.84
N SER A 34 23.29 25.41 2.28
CA SER A 34 22.13 26.20 2.64
C SER A 34 21.17 25.54 3.64
N GLY A 35 21.20 26.04 4.87
CA GLY A 35 20.23 25.70 5.89
C GLY A 35 18.82 26.13 5.48
N GLN A 36 17.97 25.19 5.21
CA GLN A 36 16.54 25.40 5.37
C GLN A 36 16.25 25.32 6.87
N THR A 37 16.28 26.49 7.53
CA THR A 37 15.74 26.66 8.86
C THR A 37 14.29 26.18 8.87
N PRO A 38 13.88 25.32 9.81
CA PRO A 38 12.47 25.05 10.02
C PRO A 38 11.82 26.37 10.42
N VAL A 39 10.87 26.82 9.61
CA VAL A 39 10.05 28.00 9.94
C VAL A 39 9.37 27.69 11.27
N LYS A 40 9.81 28.37 12.34
CA LYS A 40 9.13 28.39 13.64
C LYS A 40 7.80 29.09 13.43
N THR A 41 6.74 28.32 13.19
CA THR A 41 5.37 28.85 13.21
C THR A 41 4.94 29.04 14.66
N GLU A 42 4.29 30.12 14.91
CA GLU A 42 3.77 30.51 16.22
C GLU A 42 2.96 29.38 16.86
N GLN A 43 3.13 29.20 18.20
CA GLN A 43 2.36 28.30 19.07
C GLN A 43 2.64 26.78 18.98
N GLY A 44 3.87 26.32 18.72
CA GLY A 44 4.20 24.88 18.86
C GLY A 44 3.55 23.97 17.81
N LYS A 45 2.95 24.53 16.77
CA LYS A 45 2.45 23.78 15.62
C LYS A 45 3.62 23.22 14.81
N THR A 46 3.49 21.99 14.34
CA THR A 46 4.42 21.37 13.41
C THR A 46 3.67 20.79 12.21
N THR A 47 4.35 20.75 11.09
CA THR A 47 3.80 20.19 9.85
C THR A 47 4.22 18.74 9.73
N LEU A 48 3.26 17.82 9.59
CA LEU A 48 3.48 16.42 9.38
C LEU A 48 3.00 16.01 7.99
N THR A 49 3.91 15.53 7.15
CA THR A 49 3.56 14.93 5.86
C THR A 49 3.37 13.44 5.99
N VAL A 50 2.14 12.99 5.78
CA VAL A 50 1.76 11.58 5.70
C VAL A 50 1.83 11.14 4.25
N LYS A 51 2.78 10.24 3.95
CA LYS A 51 2.99 9.72 2.59
C LYS A 51 1.91 8.72 2.19
N GLU A 52 1.67 8.62 0.88
CA GLU A 52 0.82 7.59 0.28
C GLU A 52 1.37 6.18 0.59
N GLY A 53 0.47 5.20 0.71
CA GLY A 53 0.84 3.81 0.94
C GLY A 53 1.20 3.46 2.39
N LEU A 54 1.21 4.42 3.31
CA LEU A 54 1.42 4.11 4.73
C LEU A 54 0.23 3.33 5.29
N ARG A 55 0.52 2.35 6.14
CA ARG A 55 -0.50 1.68 6.95
C ARG A 55 -0.95 2.58 8.08
N LEU A 56 -2.20 2.43 8.50
CA LEU A 56 -2.72 3.18 9.64
C LEU A 56 -1.81 3.09 10.87
N SER A 57 -1.29 1.90 11.17
CA SER A 57 -0.36 1.69 12.30
C SER A 57 0.87 2.60 12.26
N ASP A 58 1.39 2.90 11.07
CA ASP A 58 2.56 3.76 10.91
C ASP A 58 2.19 5.23 10.97
N ILE A 59 1.03 5.60 10.43
CA ILE A 59 0.46 6.93 10.55
C ILE A 59 0.27 7.28 12.05
N LEU A 60 -0.35 6.37 12.82
CA LEU A 60 -0.57 6.59 14.26
C LEU A 60 0.75 6.77 15.04
N LYS A 61 1.82 6.03 14.66
CA LYS A 61 3.16 6.23 15.25
C LYS A 61 3.76 7.59 14.88
N GLN A 62 3.62 8.01 13.60
CA GLN A 62 4.10 9.32 13.17
C GLN A 62 3.37 10.45 13.91
N LEU A 63 2.04 10.36 14.05
CA LEU A 63 1.24 11.31 14.82
C LEU A 63 1.64 11.33 16.29
N SER A 64 1.85 10.18 16.91
CA SER A 64 2.35 10.06 18.28
C SER A 64 3.69 10.80 18.47
N THR A 65 4.63 10.58 17.55
CA THR A 65 5.94 11.25 17.60
C THR A 65 5.81 12.76 17.41
N ALA A 66 5.03 13.21 16.42
CA ALA A 66 4.88 14.62 16.09
C ALA A 66 4.17 15.42 17.20
N THR A 67 3.20 14.82 17.87
CA THR A 67 2.41 15.45 18.94
C THR A 67 2.95 15.18 20.34
N ARG A 68 3.92 14.28 20.48
CA ARG A 68 4.43 13.76 21.78
C ARG A 68 3.35 13.12 22.67
N LYS A 69 2.27 12.61 22.06
CA LYS A 69 1.21 11.90 22.76
C LYS A 69 1.40 10.39 22.65
N PRO A 70 0.95 9.59 23.63
CA PRO A 70 1.00 8.13 23.56
C PRO A 70 0.27 7.60 22.32
N VAL A 71 0.88 6.66 21.61
CA VAL A 71 0.26 6.04 20.41
C VAL A 71 -1.07 5.33 20.74
N GLU A 72 -1.24 4.89 21.98
CA GLU A 72 -2.46 4.25 22.46
C GLU A 72 -3.67 5.18 22.46
N GLU A 73 -3.47 6.49 22.63
CA GLU A 73 -4.54 7.47 22.51
C GLU A 73 -5.04 7.53 21.08
N PHE A 74 -4.15 7.57 20.11
CA PHE A 74 -4.48 7.50 18.67
C PHE A 74 -5.15 6.17 18.30
N ARG A 75 -4.67 5.04 18.85
CA ARG A 75 -5.29 3.73 18.64
C ARG A 75 -6.71 3.67 19.20
N ARG A 76 -6.97 4.34 20.31
CA ARG A 76 -8.30 4.43 20.93
C ARG A 76 -9.22 5.27 20.07
N ALA A 77 -8.80 6.49 19.70
CA ALA A 77 -9.54 7.37 18.81
C ALA A 77 -9.88 6.71 17.46
N ALA A 78 -8.93 5.97 16.87
CA ALA A 78 -9.10 5.26 15.61
C ALA A 78 -10.20 4.17 15.63
N LYS A 79 -10.67 3.75 16.80
CA LYS A 79 -11.75 2.74 16.95
C LYS A 79 -13.15 3.34 16.80
N ASP A 80 -13.31 4.63 17.06
CA ASP A 80 -14.60 5.31 16.91
C ASP A 80 -14.74 5.98 15.55
N GLY A 81 -14.86 5.15 14.51
CA GLY A 81 -14.97 5.64 13.14
C GLY A 81 -16.17 6.57 12.91
N ARG A 82 -17.23 6.46 13.70
CA ARG A 82 -18.42 7.33 13.58
C ARG A 82 -18.09 8.75 14.06
N ALA A 83 -17.44 8.88 15.21
CA ALA A 83 -17.00 10.18 15.74
C ALA A 83 -16.00 10.87 14.82
N LEU A 84 -15.20 10.09 14.07
CA LEU A 84 -14.25 10.62 13.07
C LEU A 84 -14.91 11.07 11.76
N GLY A 85 -16.20 10.85 11.54
CA GLY A 85 -16.89 11.21 10.29
C GLY A 85 -16.63 10.25 9.13
N LEU A 86 -16.28 8.98 9.42
CA LEU A 86 -16.13 7.96 8.39
C LEU A 86 -17.44 7.73 7.62
N PRO A 87 -17.39 7.57 6.29
CA PRO A 87 -18.58 7.23 5.52
C PRO A 87 -19.07 5.82 5.89
N ALA A 88 -20.37 5.58 5.73
CA ALA A 88 -21.01 4.32 6.11
C ALA A 88 -20.35 3.09 5.47
N TYR A 89 -19.88 3.22 4.22
CA TYR A 89 -19.20 2.13 3.51
C TYR A 89 -17.82 1.74 4.10
N ALA A 90 -17.22 2.58 4.96
CA ALA A 90 -15.99 2.24 5.69
C ALA A 90 -16.22 1.17 6.76
N LYS A 91 -17.46 0.91 7.14
CA LYS A 91 -17.85 -0.07 8.18
C LYS A 91 -17.08 0.14 9.49
N GLY A 92 -16.85 1.40 9.85
CA GLY A 92 -16.16 1.83 11.07
C GLY A 92 -14.63 1.59 11.09
N ARG A 93 -14.03 1.22 9.97
CA ARG A 93 -12.58 0.96 9.89
C ARG A 93 -11.84 2.12 9.24
N LEU A 94 -10.80 2.63 9.91
CA LEU A 94 -10.05 3.81 9.48
C LEU A 94 -8.93 3.48 8.46
N GLU A 95 -8.47 2.21 8.36
CA GLU A 95 -7.47 1.83 7.36
C GLU A 95 -7.99 2.09 5.93
N GLY A 96 -7.22 2.84 5.16
CA GLY A 96 -7.58 3.32 3.81
C GLY A 96 -8.28 4.68 3.79
N PHE A 97 -8.68 5.21 4.95
CA PHE A 97 -9.44 6.47 5.09
C PHE A 97 -8.66 7.59 5.78
N ALA A 98 -7.47 7.32 6.32
CA ALA A 98 -6.57 8.33 6.83
C ALA A 98 -5.75 8.90 5.66
N PHE A 99 -6.34 9.85 4.90
CA PHE A 99 -5.85 10.28 3.59
C PHE A 99 -4.41 10.84 3.66
N PRO A 100 -3.50 10.46 2.74
CA PRO A 100 -2.16 11.01 2.68
C PRO A 100 -2.19 12.49 2.28
N SER A 101 -1.57 13.32 3.11
CA SER A 101 -1.49 14.77 2.92
C SER A 101 -0.50 15.37 3.92
N THR A 102 -0.34 16.68 3.87
CA THR A 102 0.38 17.44 4.88
C THR A 102 -0.61 18.04 5.87
N TYR A 103 -0.39 17.76 7.16
CA TYR A 103 -1.26 18.16 8.25
C TYR A 103 -0.51 19.07 9.23
N GLU A 104 -1.16 20.14 9.68
CA GLU A 104 -0.70 20.88 10.85
C GLU A 104 -1.13 20.11 12.10
N VAL A 105 -0.17 19.76 12.94
CA VAL A 105 -0.41 19.08 14.21
C VAL A 105 0.28 19.82 15.34
N SER A 106 -0.29 19.71 16.54
CA SER A 106 0.19 20.39 17.74
C SER A 106 0.12 19.44 18.94
N PRO A 107 0.98 19.60 19.96
CA PRO A 107 0.82 18.90 21.22
C PRO A 107 -0.54 19.17 21.90
N THR A 108 -1.20 20.28 21.57
CA THR A 108 -2.54 20.63 22.11
C THR A 108 -3.69 19.99 21.31
N SER A 109 -3.45 19.57 20.03
CA SER A 109 -4.49 18.91 19.22
C SER A 109 -4.84 17.55 19.81
N SER A 110 -6.12 17.20 19.90
CA SER A 110 -6.53 15.88 20.35
C SER A 110 -6.30 14.84 19.23
N PRO A 111 -6.09 13.56 19.56
CA PRO A 111 -6.02 12.49 18.56
C PRO A 111 -7.27 12.41 17.67
N ASP A 112 -8.45 12.64 18.24
CA ASP A 112 -9.73 12.60 17.52
C ASP A 112 -9.81 13.73 16.48
N GLU A 113 -9.43 14.97 16.84
CA GLU A 113 -9.39 16.11 15.92
C GLU A 113 -8.45 15.86 14.73
N ILE A 114 -7.25 15.32 15.00
CA ILE A 114 -6.28 15.04 13.94
C ILE A 114 -6.81 13.94 13.00
N LEU A 115 -7.31 12.84 13.54
CA LEU A 115 -7.85 11.74 12.74
C LEU A 115 -9.12 12.16 11.99
N ALA A 116 -9.99 12.97 12.58
CA ALA A 116 -11.16 13.52 11.89
C ALA A 116 -10.76 14.44 10.73
N ALA A 117 -9.70 15.24 10.88
CA ALA A 117 -9.16 16.04 9.79
C ALA A 117 -8.65 15.17 8.62
N MET A 118 -8.02 14.02 8.93
CA MET A 118 -7.58 13.06 7.90
C MET A 118 -8.76 12.43 7.17
N VAL A 119 -9.82 12.07 7.87
CA VAL A 119 -11.06 11.55 7.29
C VAL A 119 -11.77 12.63 6.46
N THR A 120 -11.83 13.87 6.94
CA THR A 120 -12.39 15.00 6.17
C THR A 120 -11.62 15.19 4.86
N ARG A 121 -10.30 15.06 4.88
CA ARG A 121 -9.48 15.14 3.65
C ARG A 121 -9.75 13.98 2.71
N PHE A 122 -9.96 12.76 3.25
CA PHE A 122 -10.41 11.61 2.47
C PHE A 122 -11.76 11.87 1.81
N ASN A 123 -12.76 12.37 2.56
CA ASN A 123 -14.09 12.62 2.02
C ASN A 123 -14.06 13.60 0.84
N ARG A 124 -13.25 14.67 0.94
CA ARG A 124 -13.01 15.59 -0.18
C ARG A 124 -12.36 14.90 -1.38
N ALA A 125 -11.31 14.11 -1.15
CA ALA A 125 -10.68 13.37 -2.23
C ALA A 125 -11.65 12.36 -2.87
N ALA A 126 -12.52 11.73 -2.09
CA ALA A 126 -13.56 10.84 -2.60
C ALA A 126 -14.59 11.58 -3.49
N GLU A 127 -14.93 12.81 -3.13
CA GLU A 127 -15.78 13.69 -3.95
C GLU A 127 -15.03 14.13 -5.22
N ASP A 128 -13.80 14.63 -5.10
CA ASP A 128 -12.97 15.09 -6.23
C ASP A 128 -12.75 14.00 -7.29
N HIS A 129 -12.65 12.74 -6.87
CA HIS A 129 -12.50 11.58 -7.76
C HIS A 129 -13.82 10.89 -8.12
N ASP A 130 -14.97 11.41 -7.68
CA ASP A 130 -16.30 10.81 -7.92
C ASP A 130 -16.36 9.33 -7.49
N LEU A 131 -15.78 9.03 -6.31
CA LEU A 131 -15.60 7.65 -5.83
C LEU A 131 -16.91 6.87 -5.74
N VAL A 132 -17.98 7.48 -5.23
CA VAL A 132 -19.26 6.78 -4.98
C VAL A 132 -19.95 6.42 -6.28
N ASP A 133 -20.15 7.41 -7.15
CA ASP A 133 -20.84 7.18 -8.42
C ASP A 133 -19.94 6.45 -9.42
N GLY A 134 -18.62 6.68 -9.38
CA GLY A 134 -17.65 5.93 -10.15
C GLY A 134 -17.64 4.44 -9.79
N ALA A 135 -17.71 4.12 -8.51
CA ALA A 135 -17.83 2.73 -8.03
C ALA A 135 -19.13 2.09 -8.55
N LYS A 136 -20.24 2.81 -8.46
CA LYS A 136 -21.54 2.35 -8.99
C LYS A 136 -21.47 2.07 -10.49
N ARG A 137 -20.85 2.96 -11.29
CA ARG A 137 -20.65 2.74 -12.74
C ARG A 137 -19.76 1.52 -13.02
N ALA A 138 -18.79 1.24 -12.15
CA ALA A 138 -17.94 0.06 -12.23
C ALA A 138 -18.61 -1.24 -11.72
N GLY A 139 -19.88 -1.18 -11.26
CA GLY A 139 -20.57 -2.32 -10.66
C GLY A 139 -19.97 -2.79 -9.34
N ARG A 140 -19.37 -1.85 -8.56
CA ARG A 140 -18.68 -2.14 -7.30
C ARG A 140 -19.10 -1.18 -6.19
N THR A 141 -18.76 -1.55 -4.96
CA THR A 141 -18.93 -0.64 -3.81
C THR A 141 -17.73 0.30 -3.68
N PRO A 142 -17.89 1.49 -3.08
CA PRO A 142 -16.76 2.39 -2.80
C PRO A 142 -15.64 1.73 -1.96
N LEU A 143 -15.99 0.83 -1.05
CA LEU A 143 -15.00 0.07 -0.26
C LEU A 143 -14.19 -0.90 -1.12
N GLU A 144 -14.81 -1.55 -2.10
CA GLU A 144 -14.08 -2.42 -3.04
C GLU A 144 -13.11 -1.62 -3.91
N ILE A 145 -13.53 -0.47 -4.43
CA ILE A 145 -12.64 0.44 -5.17
C ILE A 145 -11.46 0.86 -4.30
N LEU A 146 -11.72 1.28 -3.06
CA LEU A 146 -10.65 1.70 -2.14
C LEU A 146 -9.74 0.52 -1.75
N THR A 147 -10.28 -0.68 -1.67
CA THR A 147 -9.49 -1.91 -1.44
C THR A 147 -8.56 -2.18 -2.62
N VAL A 148 -9.05 -2.09 -3.84
CA VAL A 148 -8.23 -2.19 -5.05
C VAL A 148 -7.18 -1.08 -5.09
N ALA A 149 -7.56 0.17 -4.78
CA ALA A 149 -6.63 1.30 -4.72
C ALA A 149 -5.49 1.07 -3.72
N GLY A 150 -5.79 0.53 -2.52
CA GLY A 150 -4.77 0.18 -1.53
C GLY A 150 -3.81 -0.92 -2.01
N ILE A 151 -4.30 -1.90 -2.75
CA ILE A 151 -3.46 -2.92 -3.39
C ILE A 151 -2.60 -2.29 -4.49
N VAL A 152 -3.21 -1.52 -5.41
CA VAL A 152 -2.51 -0.81 -6.49
C VAL A 152 -1.39 0.07 -5.94
N GLN A 153 -1.66 0.84 -4.88
CA GLN A 153 -0.68 1.68 -4.21
C GLN A 153 0.51 0.87 -3.67
N SER A 154 0.25 -0.32 -3.13
CA SER A 154 1.28 -1.20 -2.58
C SER A 154 2.09 -1.93 -3.65
N GLU A 155 1.49 -2.19 -4.82
CA GLU A 155 2.11 -2.97 -5.89
C GLU A 155 2.81 -2.09 -6.93
N ALA A 156 2.37 -0.86 -7.15
CA ALA A 156 2.94 -0.01 -8.19
C ALA A 156 4.32 0.54 -7.80
N LEU A 157 5.30 0.39 -8.68
CA LEU A 157 6.62 1.04 -8.57
C LEU A 157 6.57 2.48 -9.07
N ASN A 158 5.62 2.80 -9.93
CA ASN A 158 5.40 4.13 -10.48
C ASN A 158 3.92 4.35 -10.83
N LYS A 159 3.51 5.62 -10.95
CA LYS A 159 2.11 5.99 -11.21
C LYS A 159 1.59 5.50 -12.57
N ARG A 160 2.47 5.36 -13.59
CA ARG A 160 2.06 4.93 -14.95
C ARG A 160 1.54 3.50 -14.99
N ASP A 161 1.99 2.66 -14.06
CA ASP A 161 1.62 1.26 -14.01
C ASP A 161 0.35 1.01 -13.21
N MET A 162 -0.08 1.98 -12.38
CA MET A 162 -1.25 1.84 -11.51
C MET A 162 -2.52 1.42 -12.28
N PRO A 163 -2.92 2.06 -13.41
CA PRO A 163 -4.12 1.66 -14.14
C PRO A 163 -4.03 0.25 -14.74
N LYS A 164 -2.83 -0.21 -15.11
CA LYS A 164 -2.61 -1.56 -15.63
C LYS A 164 -2.66 -2.61 -14.50
N ILE A 165 -2.09 -2.30 -13.33
CA ILE A 165 -2.18 -3.17 -12.15
C ILE A 165 -3.64 -3.31 -11.71
N ALA A 166 -4.40 -2.20 -11.67
CA ALA A 166 -5.83 -2.26 -11.42
C ALA A 166 -6.57 -3.16 -12.43
N ARG A 167 -6.18 -3.08 -13.71
CA ARG A 167 -6.74 -3.96 -14.75
C ARG A 167 -6.47 -5.43 -14.48
N VAL A 168 -5.23 -5.78 -14.11
CA VAL A 168 -4.88 -7.16 -13.76
C VAL A 168 -5.75 -7.67 -12.60
N ILE A 169 -5.92 -6.86 -11.55
CA ILE A 169 -6.79 -7.21 -10.40
C ILE A 169 -8.21 -7.50 -10.88
N TYR A 170 -8.80 -6.62 -11.69
CA TYR A 170 -10.16 -6.81 -12.19
C TYR A 170 -10.28 -7.98 -13.17
N ASN A 171 -9.29 -8.23 -14.03
CA ASN A 171 -9.28 -9.37 -14.91
C ASN A 171 -9.29 -10.68 -14.10
N ARG A 172 -8.51 -10.78 -13.01
CA ARG A 172 -8.53 -11.95 -12.12
C ARG A 172 -9.86 -12.10 -11.38
N LEU A 173 -10.41 -10.99 -10.85
CA LEU A 173 -11.71 -11.02 -10.15
C LEU A 173 -12.88 -11.42 -11.04
N ASN A 174 -12.80 -11.12 -12.34
CA ASN A 174 -13.86 -11.40 -13.31
C ASN A 174 -13.55 -12.66 -14.17
N HIS A 175 -12.45 -13.37 -13.90
CA HIS A 175 -12.05 -14.55 -14.66
C HIS A 175 -12.98 -15.75 -14.38
N THR A 176 -13.20 -16.58 -15.38
CA THR A 176 -13.98 -17.81 -15.24
C THR A 176 -13.15 -19.01 -15.75
N PRO A 177 -12.78 -19.96 -14.89
CA PRO A 177 -13.03 -20.04 -13.45
C PRO A 177 -12.30 -18.95 -12.66
N GLU A 178 -12.81 -18.63 -11.46
CA GLU A 178 -12.29 -17.55 -10.60
C GLU A 178 -10.79 -17.68 -10.31
N MET A 179 -10.03 -16.62 -10.57
CA MET A 179 -8.61 -16.54 -10.24
C MET A 179 -8.40 -15.82 -8.90
N LYS A 180 -7.58 -16.42 -8.04
CA LYS A 180 -7.14 -15.76 -6.81
C LYS A 180 -6.19 -14.60 -7.14
N LEU A 181 -6.16 -13.56 -6.31
CA LEU A 181 -5.29 -12.39 -6.56
C LEU A 181 -3.81 -12.71 -6.33
N GLU A 182 -3.47 -13.56 -5.35
CA GLU A 182 -2.12 -14.08 -5.08
C GLU A 182 -1.07 -12.97 -4.90
N LEU A 183 -1.37 -12.00 -4.03
CA LEU A 183 -0.54 -10.83 -3.78
C LEU A 183 0.14 -10.92 -2.41
N ASP A 184 1.46 -10.86 -2.39
CA ASP A 184 2.26 -10.90 -1.16
C ASP A 184 1.93 -9.76 -0.20
N SER A 185 1.69 -8.57 -0.74
CA SER A 185 1.33 -7.37 0.03
C SER A 185 0.12 -7.59 0.93
N THR A 186 -0.89 -8.30 0.45
CA THR A 186 -2.11 -8.60 1.21
C THR A 186 -1.85 -9.61 2.33
N VAL A 187 -1.01 -10.62 2.08
CA VAL A 187 -0.61 -11.61 3.08
C VAL A 187 0.17 -10.94 4.20
N LEU A 188 1.20 -10.19 3.83
CA LEU A 188 2.06 -9.47 4.78
C LEU A 188 1.26 -8.48 5.63
N TYR A 189 0.32 -7.74 5.01
CA TYR A 189 -0.59 -6.87 5.76
C TYR A 189 -1.42 -7.67 6.77
N GLY A 190 -2.06 -8.75 6.34
CA GLY A 190 -2.91 -9.59 7.17
C GLY A 190 -2.19 -10.26 8.35
N MET A 191 -0.87 -10.33 8.30
CA MET A 191 0.01 -10.83 9.37
C MET A 191 0.68 -9.72 10.18
N GLY A 192 0.44 -8.45 9.87
CA GLY A 192 1.14 -7.33 10.50
C GLY A 192 2.63 -7.27 10.18
N LYS A 193 3.07 -7.95 9.11
CA LYS A 193 4.46 -7.98 8.66
C LYS A 193 4.74 -6.90 7.62
N TYR A 194 6.01 -6.48 7.56
CA TYR A 194 6.54 -5.61 6.51
C TYR A 194 7.51 -6.41 5.66
N GLY A 195 7.61 -6.06 4.37
CA GLY A 195 8.50 -6.74 3.44
C GLY A 195 8.01 -6.62 2.01
N ILE A 196 8.83 -7.09 1.09
CA ILE A 196 8.53 -7.11 -0.34
C ILE A 196 7.87 -8.45 -0.73
N ARG A 197 8.09 -9.49 0.08
CA ARG A 197 7.73 -10.87 -0.24
C ARG A 197 7.26 -11.64 0.99
N ALA A 198 6.20 -12.42 0.81
CA ALA A 198 5.74 -13.41 1.76
C ALA A 198 6.59 -14.70 1.65
N SER A 199 6.94 -15.30 2.78
CA SER A 199 7.57 -16.62 2.80
C SER A 199 6.54 -17.73 2.53
N ASN A 200 7.00 -18.94 2.17
CA ASN A 200 6.10 -20.09 2.00
C ASN A 200 5.26 -20.39 3.25
N GLU A 201 5.79 -20.08 4.44
CA GLU A 201 5.05 -20.23 5.68
C GLU A 201 3.98 -19.15 5.82
N ASP A 202 4.29 -17.91 5.41
CA ASP A 202 3.32 -16.81 5.42
C ASP A 202 2.12 -17.09 4.51
N LEU A 203 2.34 -17.76 3.36
CA LEU A 203 1.29 -18.14 2.42
C LEU A 203 0.29 -19.14 3.01
N LYS A 204 0.64 -19.86 4.08
CA LYS A 204 -0.26 -20.75 4.82
C LYS A 204 -1.15 -20.03 5.83
N SER A 205 -0.99 -18.71 5.98
CA SER A 205 -1.77 -17.90 6.91
C SER A 205 -3.27 -18.06 6.68
N ARG A 206 -4.04 -18.20 7.77
CA ARG A 206 -5.51 -18.23 7.74
C ARG A 206 -6.14 -16.82 7.71
N SER A 207 -5.34 -15.77 7.64
CA SER A 207 -5.82 -14.39 7.56
C SER A 207 -6.85 -14.23 6.45
N ARG A 208 -7.88 -13.41 6.70
CA ARG A 208 -8.86 -13.03 5.67
C ARG A 208 -8.24 -12.17 4.55
N TYR A 209 -7.04 -11.64 4.78
CA TYR A 209 -6.25 -10.89 3.81
C TYR A 209 -5.34 -11.79 2.95
N ASN A 210 -5.29 -13.11 3.21
CA ASN A 210 -4.48 -14.01 2.41
C ASN A 210 -5.18 -14.33 1.07
N THR A 211 -4.79 -13.62 0.03
CA THR A 211 -5.32 -13.78 -1.33
C THR A 211 -4.75 -14.97 -2.10
N TYR A 212 -3.82 -15.73 -1.52
CA TYR A 212 -3.44 -17.08 -2.01
C TYR A 212 -4.41 -18.15 -1.51
N ALA A 213 -4.91 -17.99 -0.29
CA ALA A 213 -5.82 -18.95 0.31
C ALA A 213 -7.29 -18.71 -0.07
N ARG A 214 -7.65 -17.45 -0.33
CA ARG A 214 -9.04 -16.99 -0.51
C ARG A 214 -9.20 -16.29 -1.85
N PRO A 215 -10.26 -16.62 -2.62
CA PRO A 215 -10.64 -15.88 -3.82
C PRO A 215 -11.21 -14.51 -3.47
N GLY A 216 -11.30 -13.63 -4.47
CA GLY A 216 -11.89 -12.31 -4.37
C GLY A 216 -11.00 -11.28 -3.66
N LEU A 217 -11.60 -10.14 -3.32
CA LEU A 217 -10.93 -9.05 -2.61
C LEU A 217 -10.78 -9.36 -1.11
N PRO A 218 -9.69 -8.88 -0.48
CA PRO A 218 -9.59 -8.89 0.97
C PRO A 218 -10.67 -8.01 1.61
N PRO A 219 -10.88 -8.09 2.95
CA PRO A 219 -11.99 -7.40 3.63
C PRO A 219 -11.93 -5.87 3.60
N GLY A 220 -10.86 -5.28 3.12
CA GLY A 220 -10.66 -3.84 3.05
C GLY A 220 -9.24 -3.46 2.64
N PRO A 221 -8.94 -2.15 2.58
CA PRO A 221 -7.64 -1.63 2.20
C PRO A 221 -6.50 -2.18 3.06
N ILE A 222 -5.29 -2.23 2.50
CA ILE A 222 -4.06 -2.69 3.17
C ILE A 222 -3.08 -1.55 3.47
N CYS A 223 -3.43 -0.34 3.04
CA CYS A 223 -2.74 0.91 3.32
C CYS A 223 -3.66 2.09 2.99
N ASN A 224 -3.18 3.30 3.16
CA ASN A 224 -3.91 4.52 2.80
C ASN A 224 -3.44 5.01 1.42
N PRO A 225 -4.26 4.81 0.36
CA PRO A 225 -3.89 5.15 -1.00
C PRO A 225 -3.97 6.66 -1.27
N GLY A 226 -3.18 7.13 -2.23
CA GLY A 226 -3.30 8.48 -2.79
C GLY A 226 -4.37 8.58 -3.87
N GLY A 227 -4.59 9.80 -4.38
CA GLY A 227 -5.58 10.09 -5.42
C GLY A 227 -5.34 9.31 -6.71
N ASP A 228 -4.08 9.20 -7.14
CA ASP A 228 -3.72 8.46 -8.38
C ASP A 228 -4.11 6.98 -8.31
N ALA A 229 -3.94 6.35 -7.15
CA ALA A 229 -4.33 4.95 -6.96
C ALA A 229 -5.86 4.77 -6.92
N ILE A 230 -6.59 5.73 -6.34
CA ILE A 230 -8.06 5.76 -6.36
C ILE A 230 -8.55 5.93 -7.81
N GLU A 231 -7.98 6.86 -8.56
CA GLU A 231 -8.32 7.06 -9.96
C GLU A 231 -8.00 5.82 -10.81
N ALA A 232 -6.85 5.19 -10.62
CA ALA A 232 -6.49 3.96 -11.31
C ALA A 232 -7.45 2.81 -11.04
N ALA A 233 -7.96 2.69 -9.81
CA ALA A 233 -8.97 1.70 -9.44
C ALA A 233 -10.34 2.00 -10.08
N LEU A 234 -10.70 3.27 -10.23
CA LEU A 234 -11.93 3.71 -10.88
C LEU A 234 -11.87 3.62 -12.42
N LYS A 235 -10.69 3.91 -12.99
CA LYS A 235 -10.46 3.98 -14.44
C LYS A 235 -9.28 3.07 -14.84
N PRO A 236 -9.43 1.73 -14.70
CA PRO A 236 -8.36 0.81 -15.06
C PRO A 236 -8.06 0.87 -16.56
N ALA A 237 -6.82 0.68 -16.96
CA ALA A 237 -6.43 0.62 -18.36
C ALA A 237 -7.18 -0.50 -19.10
N ALA A 238 -7.41 -0.36 -20.39
CA ALA A 238 -7.88 -1.47 -21.21
C ALA A 238 -6.71 -2.46 -21.46
N GLY A 239 -6.99 -3.77 -21.38
CA GLY A 239 -6.00 -4.79 -21.67
C GLY A 239 -6.40 -6.18 -21.14
N PRO A 240 -5.81 -7.24 -21.73
CA PRO A 240 -6.18 -8.62 -21.43
C PRO A 240 -5.43 -9.24 -20.24
N TRP A 241 -4.46 -8.54 -19.64
CA TRP A 241 -3.46 -9.09 -18.73
C TRP A 241 -4.06 -9.64 -17.43
N PRO A 242 -3.89 -10.95 -17.12
CA PRO A 242 -4.12 -11.50 -15.78
C PRO A 242 -2.83 -11.55 -14.93
N PHE A 243 -1.66 -11.16 -15.48
CA PHE A 243 -0.38 -11.23 -14.80
C PHE A 243 0.42 -9.94 -14.92
N PHE A 244 1.23 -9.66 -13.90
CA PHE A 244 2.30 -8.68 -13.96
C PHE A 244 3.51 -9.13 -13.15
N VAL A 245 4.70 -8.67 -13.53
CA VAL A 245 5.95 -8.92 -12.82
C VAL A 245 6.75 -7.61 -12.74
N ARG A 246 7.24 -7.29 -11.57
CA ARG A 246 8.23 -6.22 -11.37
C ARG A 246 9.60 -6.74 -11.80
N THR A 247 9.86 -6.73 -13.12
CA THR A 247 11.03 -7.39 -13.70
C THR A 247 12.33 -6.70 -13.31
N ASP A 248 12.32 -5.38 -13.09
CA ASP A 248 13.46 -4.64 -12.56
C ASP A 248 12.98 -3.58 -11.54
N PRO A 249 12.88 -3.95 -10.25
CA PRO A 249 12.43 -3.01 -9.22
C PRO A 249 13.37 -1.82 -9.02
N LYS A 250 14.69 -1.99 -9.26
CA LYS A 250 15.67 -0.89 -9.11
C LYS A 250 15.43 0.20 -10.15
N ARG A 251 15.07 -0.18 -11.37
CA ARG A 251 14.75 0.73 -12.48
C ARG A 251 13.27 1.08 -12.57
N GLY A 252 12.44 0.56 -11.65
CA GLY A 252 11.00 0.80 -11.61
C GLY A 252 10.27 0.17 -12.80
N ILE A 253 10.71 -0.98 -13.31
CA ILE A 253 10.12 -1.63 -14.48
C ILE A 253 9.13 -2.72 -14.05
N THR A 254 7.88 -2.55 -14.49
CA THR A 254 6.83 -3.56 -14.37
C THR A 254 6.38 -3.97 -15.78
N LYS A 255 6.30 -5.26 -16.04
CA LYS A 255 5.78 -5.83 -17.29
C LYS A 255 4.51 -6.62 -17.03
N PHE A 256 3.68 -6.74 -18.06
CA PHE A 256 2.35 -7.34 -18.00
C PHE A 256 2.28 -8.47 -19.01
N ALA A 257 1.60 -9.57 -18.66
CA ALA A 257 1.48 -10.75 -19.52
C ALA A 257 0.00 -11.16 -19.64
N ASP A 258 -0.39 -11.65 -20.81
CA ASP A 258 -1.74 -12.14 -21.09
C ASP A 258 -1.85 -13.67 -20.99
N SER A 259 -0.73 -14.38 -20.92
CA SER A 259 -0.64 -15.83 -20.87
C SER A 259 0.37 -16.32 -19.81
N GLU A 260 0.20 -17.57 -19.35
CA GLU A 260 1.13 -18.23 -18.44
C GLU A 260 2.54 -18.37 -19.06
N SER A 261 2.62 -18.59 -20.37
CA SER A 261 3.89 -18.71 -21.08
C SER A 261 4.67 -17.40 -21.09
N GLU A 262 3.98 -16.28 -21.33
CA GLU A 262 4.60 -14.95 -21.28
C GLU A 262 4.98 -14.59 -19.83
N PHE A 263 4.10 -14.88 -18.88
CA PHE A 263 4.38 -14.68 -17.46
C PHE A 263 5.65 -15.44 -17.01
N ALA A 264 5.83 -16.70 -17.43
CA ALA A 264 7.03 -17.47 -17.10
C ALA A 264 8.31 -16.79 -17.61
N LYS A 265 8.30 -16.24 -18.83
CA LYS A 265 9.43 -15.46 -19.39
C LYS A 265 9.72 -14.21 -18.56
N LEU A 266 8.69 -13.51 -18.09
CA LEU A 266 8.88 -12.33 -17.24
C LEU A 266 9.48 -12.70 -15.86
N VAL A 267 9.13 -13.88 -15.33
CA VAL A 267 9.72 -14.41 -14.08
C VAL A 267 11.21 -14.76 -14.29
N GLU A 268 11.57 -15.33 -15.43
CA GLU A 268 12.96 -15.59 -15.80
C GLU A 268 13.75 -14.28 -15.89
N GLU A 269 13.24 -13.28 -16.60
CA GLU A 269 13.84 -11.94 -16.69
C GLU A 269 14.05 -11.31 -15.30
N PHE A 270 13.06 -11.41 -14.41
CA PHE A 270 13.21 -10.92 -13.04
C PHE A 270 14.35 -11.62 -12.30
N ASN A 271 14.45 -12.95 -12.45
CA ASN A 271 15.50 -13.73 -11.80
C ASN A 271 16.89 -13.38 -12.33
N GLU A 272 17.04 -13.14 -13.64
CA GLU A 272 18.26 -12.69 -14.27
C GLU A 272 18.69 -11.31 -13.76
N ASN A 273 17.79 -10.34 -13.77
CA ASN A 273 18.05 -8.99 -13.29
C ASN A 273 18.45 -8.97 -11.79
N ARG A 274 17.93 -9.92 -10.99
CA ARG A 274 18.36 -10.08 -9.60
C ARG A 274 19.76 -10.64 -9.42
N ARG A 275 20.26 -11.46 -10.37
CA ARG A 275 21.60 -12.07 -10.29
C ARG A 275 22.69 -11.11 -10.75
N THR A 276 22.34 -10.21 -11.66
CA THR A 276 23.30 -9.31 -12.34
C THR A 276 23.38 -7.93 -11.71
N GLY A 277 22.50 -7.57 -10.80
CA GLY A 277 22.41 -6.28 -10.13
C GLY A 277 22.43 -6.35 -8.62
#